data_d5c3955393c97e32c372190578ad6a0b
#
_entry.id   d5c3955393c97e32c372190578ad6a0b
#
_cell.length_a   1.000
_cell.length_b   1.000
_cell.length_c   1.000
_cell.angle_alpha   90.00
_cell.angle_beta   90.00
_cell.angle_gamma   90.00
#
_symmetry.space_group_name_H-M   'P 1'
#
loop_
_entity.id
_entity.type
_entity.pdbx_description
1 polymer ?
#
loop_
_entity_poly.entity_id
_entity_poly.type
_entity_poly.pdbx_seq_one_letter_code
_entity_poly.pdbx_strand_id
1 'polypeptide(L)'
;MPPATEQYGGDWDGSNVHEDHVEFLRNTRRLPSADKVEVRLVPAREITLEPREGKRVVFRSHFLRGIGLPVSAFFRSWLEFYQLQPHHLTPNAVVLLSAFVTLCEGYLGVLPTLELWGEFFQSKLGTRMQGVPAQTGAFVAMRRVAADNPFPVITLIQSVKLWQKSYFYVKNVAPQGDYVNLPAYIAGPPAGRRPQWSYR
;
A
#
# COMPACT_ATOMS: atom_id res chain seq x y z
N MET A 1 -31.60 15.02 -12.03
CA MET A 1 -30.98 14.22 -10.96
C MET A 1 -29.59 13.88 -11.40
N PRO A 2 -28.52 14.32 -10.75
CA PRO A 2 -27.19 13.80 -11.03
C PRO A 2 -27.16 12.34 -10.59
N PRO A 3 -26.48 11.44 -11.31
CA PRO A 3 -26.37 10.05 -10.94
C PRO A 3 -25.58 9.94 -9.62
N ALA A 4 -25.98 8.99 -8.81
CA ALA A 4 -25.47 8.74 -7.47
C ALA A 4 -23.95 8.50 -7.44
N THR A 5 -23.19 9.58 -7.36
CA THR A 5 -21.78 9.61 -6.96
C THR A 5 -21.63 9.46 -5.43
N GLU A 6 -22.74 9.34 -4.71
CA GLU A 6 -22.77 9.34 -3.25
C GLU A 6 -22.32 8.04 -2.59
N GLN A 7 -22.13 6.94 -3.31
CA GLN A 7 -21.82 5.66 -2.66
C GLN A 7 -20.33 5.33 -2.54
N TYR A 8 -19.47 6.09 -3.15
CA TYR A 8 -18.02 5.84 -3.07
C TYR A 8 -17.29 6.73 -2.06
N GLY A 9 -17.94 7.74 -1.52
CA GLY A 9 -17.37 8.67 -0.55
C GLY A 9 -17.20 8.13 0.87
N GLY A 10 -17.78 6.99 1.20
CA GLY A 10 -17.77 6.44 2.56
C GLY A 10 -16.45 5.80 3.01
N ASP A 11 -15.44 5.66 2.13
CA ASP A 11 -14.15 5.06 2.46
C ASP A 11 -13.07 6.08 2.78
N TRP A 12 -13.29 7.33 2.48
CA TRP A 12 -12.34 8.41 2.69
C TRP A 12 -12.87 9.42 3.67
N ASP A 13 -12.22 9.51 4.80
CA ASP A 13 -12.39 10.58 5.77
C ASP A 13 -11.25 11.58 5.61
N GLY A 14 -11.41 12.78 6.16
CA GLY A 14 -10.35 13.78 6.19
C GLY A 14 -9.06 13.22 6.80
N SER A 15 -7.91 13.59 6.23
CA SER A 15 -6.62 13.15 6.72
C SER A 15 -6.30 13.76 8.09
N ASN A 16 -5.67 12.96 8.93
CA ASN A 16 -5.12 13.39 10.23
C ASN A 16 -3.58 13.49 10.22
N VAL A 17 -2.97 13.56 9.05
CA VAL A 17 -1.52 13.72 8.91
C VAL A 17 -1.16 15.19 9.02
N HIS A 18 -0.17 15.48 9.87
CA HIS A 18 0.38 16.83 10.13
C HIS A 18 1.87 16.87 9.77
N GLU A 19 2.46 18.06 9.77
CA GLU A 19 3.86 18.29 9.41
C GLU A 19 4.83 17.47 10.27
N ASP A 20 4.60 17.37 11.57
CA ASP A 20 5.40 16.57 12.51
C ASP A 20 5.49 15.09 12.11
N HIS A 21 4.41 14.56 11.57
CA HIS A 21 4.39 13.18 11.04
C HIS A 21 5.31 13.04 9.80
N VAL A 22 5.31 14.03 8.93
CA VAL A 22 6.16 14.04 7.72
C VAL A 22 7.63 14.17 8.13
N GLU A 23 7.92 15.07 9.06
CA GLU A 23 9.25 15.26 9.61
C GLU A 23 9.77 13.97 10.27
N PHE A 24 8.95 13.30 11.07
CA PHE A 24 9.29 12.00 11.65
C PHE A 24 9.66 10.97 10.58
N LEU A 25 8.88 10.89 9.48
CA LEU A 25 9.18 9.96 8.39
C LEU A 25 10.49 10.29 7.67
N ARG A 26 10.82 11.57 7.51
CA ARG A 26 12.11 12.03 6.96
C ARG A 26 13.27 11.71 7.89
N ASN A 27 13.14 12.02 9.17
CA ASN A 27 14.16 11.78 10.18
C ASN A 27 14.46 10.30 10.35
N THR A 28 13.46 9.43 10.16
CA THR A 28 13.61 7.97 10.15
C THR A 28 14.00 7.38 8.80
N ARG A 29 14.33 8.20 7.80
CA ARG A 29 14.75 7.81 6.44
C ARG A 29 13.73 6.95 5.69
N ARG A 30 12.45 7.04 6.07
CA ARG A 30 11.35 6.36 5.38
C ARG A 30 10.79 7.19 4.23
N LEU A 31 10.99 8.49 4.29
CA LEU A 31 10.59 9.45 3.28
C LEU A 31 11.83 10.24 2.84
N PRO A 32 12.11 10.37 1.54
CA PRO A 32 13.23 11.15 1.04
C PRO A 32 13.12 12.63 1.42
N SER A 33 14.25 13.35 1.29
CA SER A 33 14.32 14.79 1.50
C SER A 33 13.40 15.58 0.56
N ALA A 34 13.12 16.83 0.91
CA ALA A 34 12.13 17.65 0.20
C ALA A 34 12.54 18.03 -1.22
N ASP A 35 13.84 18.07 -1.51
CA ASP A 35 14.40 18.28 -2.85
C ASP A 35 14.17 17.08 -3.80
N LYS A 36 13.84 15.90 -3.26
CA LYS A 36 13.56 14.69 -4.01
C LYS A 36 12.08 14.37 -4.09
N VAL A 37 11.38 14.50 -2.97
CA VAL A 37 9.96 14.17 -2.86
C VAL A 37 9.19 15.32 -2.20
N GLU A 38 8.34 15.95 -3.01
CA GLU A 38 7.33 16.89 -2.51
C GLU A 38 6.25 16.15 -1.74
N VAL A 39 5.88 16.67 -0.59
CA VAL A 39 4.74 16.21 0.20
C VAL A 39 3.67 17.29 0.20
N ARG A 40 2.43 16.89 -0.06
CA ARG A 40 1.26 17.72 0.14
C ARG A 40 0.36 17.08 1.20
N LEU A 41 0.19 17.79 2.29
CA LEU A 41 -0.82 17.44 3.29
C LEU A 41 -2.21 17.72 2.73
N VAL A 42 -3.16 16.93 3.18
CA VAL A 42 -4.55 17.04 2.77
C VAL A 42 -5.29 17.92 3.76
N PRO A 43 -5.93 19.01 3.32
CA PRO A 43 -6.75 19.82 4.20
C PRO A 43 -7.88 18.99 4.81
N ALA A 44 -8.21 19.25 6.08
CA ALA A 44 -9.21 18.48 6.83
C ALA A 44 -10.61 18.42 6.17
N ARG A 45 -10.89 19.33 5.26
CA ARG A 45 -12.16 19.40 4.50
C ARG A 45 -12.11 18.67 3.15
N GLU A 46 -10.94 18.22 2.71
CA GLU A 46 -10.78 17.50 1.45
C GLU A 46 -11.11 16.02 1.68
N ILE A 47 -12.34 15.65 1.38
CA ILE A 47 -12.86 14.27 1.55
C ILE A 47 -12.82 13.46 0.25
N THR A 48 -12.43 14.07 -0.85
CA THR A 48 -12.32 13.41 -2.16
C THR A 48 -10.86 13.24 -2.52
N LEU A 49 -10.45 12.01 -2.80
CA LEU A 49 -9.10 11.73 -3.29
C LEU A 49 -9.00 12.09 -4.77
N GLU A 50 -8.47 13.25 -5.02
CA GLU A 50 -8.07 13.69 -6.35
C GLU A 50 -6.58 14.06 -6.33
N PRO A 51 -5.69 13.07 -6.40
CA PRO A 51 -4.28 13.39 -6.56
C PRO A 51 -4.12 14.11 -7.89
N ARG A 52 -3.61 15.34 -7.82
CA ARG A 52 -3.24 16.10 -9.02
C ARG A 52 -2.19 15.32 -9.80
N GLU A 53 -2.06 15.64 -11.09
CA GLU A 53 -1.14 15.00 -11.99
C GLU A 53 0.27 14.80 -11.38
N GLY A 54 0.78 13.59 -11.51
CA GLY A 54 2.08 13.19 -10.96
C GLY A 54 2.10 12.90 -9.44
N LYS A 55 1.01 13.12 -8.70
CA LYS A 55 0.95 12.79 -7.27
C LYS A 55 0.47 11.36 -7.04
N ARG A 56 0.94 10.78 -5.96
CA ARG A 56 0.57 9.44 -5.46
C ARG A 56 0.01 9.56 -4.06
N VAL A 57 -0.96 8.72 -3.74
CA VAL A 57 -1.51 8.59 -2.39
C VAL A 57 -0.69 7.59 -1.59
N VAL A 58 -0.27 7.98 -0.43
CA VAL A 58 0.45 7.13 0.52
C VAL A 58 -0.14 7.29 1.92
N PHE A 59 0.10 6.31 2.77
CA PHE A 59 -0.44 6.29 4.13
C PHE A 59 0.68 6.25 5.15
N ARG A 60 0.65 7.14 6.15
CA ARG A 60 1.59 7.11 7.27
C ARG A 60 1.62 5.73 7.94
N SER A 61 0.45 5.10 8.08
CA SER A 61 0.35 3.75 8.64
C SER A 61 1.15 2.70 7.86
N HIS A 62 1.29 2.82 6.55
CA HIS A 62 2.10 1.93 5.73
C HIS A 62 3.59 2.13 5.96
N PHE A 63 4.04 3.39 6.09
CA PHE A 63 5.43 3.70 6.46
C PHE A 63 5.80 3.12 7.82
N LEU A 64 4.90 3.18 8.78
CA LEU A 64 5.10 2.58 10.11
C LEU A 64 5.10 1.04 10.09
N ARG A 65 4.75 0.44 8.97
CA ARG A 65 4.69 -1.01 8.75
C ARG A 65 5.77 -1.54 7.80
N GLY A 66 6.79 -0.75 7.51
CA GLY A 66 7.98 -1.18 6.81
C GLY A 66 8.12 -0.71 5.37
N ILE A 67 7.17 0.06 4.84
CA ILE A 67 7.37 0.76 3.56
C ILE A 67 8.25 1.98 3.78
N GLY A 68 9.16 2.22 2.85
CA GLY A 68 9.89 3.47 2.66
C GLY A 68 9.79 3.90 1.20
N LEU A 69 10.13 5.15 0.91
CA LEU A 69 10.29 5.64 -0.45
C LEU A 69 11.79 5.83 -0.79
N PRO A 70 12.19 5.48 -2.02
CA PRO A 70 11.39 4.79 -3.05
C PRO A 70 10.99 3.40 -2.57
N VAL A 71 9.81 2.93 -2.99
CA VAL A 71 9.44 1.55 -2.69
C VAL A 71 10.37 0.58 -3.42
N SER A 72 10.55 -0.62 -2.87
CA SER A 72 11.38 -1.64 -3.51
C SER A 72 10.83 -2.04 -4.88
N ALA A 73 11.69 -2.49 -5.77
CA ALA A 73 11.29 -2.99 -7.08
C ALA A 73 10.28 -4.13 -6.96
N PHE A 74 10.46 -5.03 -6.01
CA PHE A 74 9.50 -6.10 -5.73
C PHE A 74 8.12 -5.55 -5.37
N PHE A 75 8.05 -4.58 -4.44
CA PHE A 75 6.76 -4.02 -4.01
C PHE A 75 6.02 -3.37 -5.19
N ARG A 76 6.74 -2.63 -6.03
CA ARG A 76 6.16 -2.04 -7.24
C ARG A 76 5.65 -3.11 -8.21
N SER A 77 6.49 -4.10 -8.56
CA SER A 77 6.10 -5.20 -9.46
C SER A 77 4.92 -6.00 -8.91
N TRP A 78 4.87 -6.18 -7.60
CA TRP A 78 3.77 -6.85 -6.92
C TRP A 78 2.44 -6.06 -7.06
N LEU A 79 2.46 -4.73 -6.88
CA LEU A 79 1.30 -3.88 -7.12
C LEU A 79 0.82 -3.96 -8.58
N GLU A 80 1.76 -3.87 -9.52
CA GLU A 80 1.48 -3.92 -10.96
C GLU A 80 0.89 -5.28 -11.36
N PHE A 81 1.46 -6.37 -10.86
CA PHE A 81 1.00 -7.73 -11.13
C PHE A 81 -0.44 -7.98 -10.65
N TYR A 82 -0.75 -7.57 -9.43
CA TYR A 82 -2.09 -7.70 -8.88
C TYR A 82 -3.04 -6.57 -9.31
N GLN A 83 -2.57 -5.62 -10.12
CA GLN A 83 -3.31 -4.41 -10.51
C GLN A 83 -3.88 -3.65 -9.31
N LEU A 84 -3.05 -3.50 -8.29
CA LEU A 84 -3.39 -2.86 -7.03
C LEU A 84 -2.72 -1.49 -6.90
N GLN A 85 -3.29 -0.70 -6.03
CA GLN A 85 -2.76 0.58 -5.60
C GLN A 85 -2.43 0.51 -4.09
N PRO A 86 -1.54 1.37 -3.57
CA PRO A 86 -1.25 1.37 -2.12
C PRO A 86 -2.49 1.47 -1.23
N HIS A 87 -3.51 2.20 -1.65
CA HIS A 87 -4.74 2.36 -0.87
C HIS A 87 -5.60 1.08 -0.81
N HIS A 88 -5.38 0.13 -1.71
CA HIS A 88 -6.04 -1.17 -1.63
C HIS A 88 -5.46 -2.08 -0.54
N LEU A 89 -4.28 -1.78 -0.02
CA LEU A 89 -3.59 -2.62 0.97
C LEU A 89 -4.02 -2.28 2.39
N THR A 90 -4.28 -3.30 3.19
CA THR A 90 -4.34 -3.11 4.63
C THR A 90 -2.94 -2.93 5.22
N PRO A 91 -2.78 -2.23 6.36
CA PRO A 91 -1.47 -2.15 7.02
C PRO A 91 -0.84 -3.51 7.34
N ASN A 92 -1.64 -4.52 7.62
CA ASN A 92 -1.15 -5.88 7.87
C ASN A 92 -0.65 -6.57 6.59
N ALA A 93 -1.26 -6.31 5.43
CA ALA A 93 -0.72 -6.78 4.15
C ALA A 93 0.66 -6.16 3.86
N VAL A 94 0.82 -4.89 4.22
CA VAL A 94 2.12 -4.20 4.12
C VAL A 94 3.18 -4.83 5.03
N VAL A 95 2.83 -5.20 6.27
CA VAL A 95 3.76 -5.92 7.17
C VAL A 95 4.26 -7.21 6.54
N LEU A 96 3.36 -8.01 5.97
CA LEU A 96 3.74 -9.28 5.35
C LEU A 96 4.65 -9.08 4.12
N LEU A 97 4.33 -8.11 3.27
CA LEU A 97 5.17 -7.75 2.12
C LEU A 97 6.57 -7.29 2.55
N SER A 98 6.64 -6.40 3.54
CA SER A 98 7.90 -5.88 4.05
C SER A 98 8.73 -6.98 4.72
N ALA A 99 8.10 -7.84 5.49
CA ALA A 99 8.76 -8.99 6.13
C ALA A 99 9.31 -9.98 5.10
N PHE A 100 8.56 -10.23 4.02
CA PHE A 100 9.00 -11.09 2.93
C PHE A 100 10.26 -10.52 2.23
N VAL A 101 10.21 -9.24 1.87
CA VAL A 101 11.38 -8.57 1.27
C VAL A 101 12.58 -8.61 2.21
N THR A 102 12.38 -8.29 3.50
CA THR A 102 13.45 -8.32 4.50
C THR A 102 14.03 -9.72 4.67
N LEU A 103 13.20 -10.76 4.67
CA LEU A 103 13.68 -12.14 4.73
C LEU A 103 14.53 -12.48 3.51
N CYS A 104 14.03 -12.17 2.31
CA CYS A 104 14.75 -12.49 1.07
C CYS A 104 16.09 -11.74 0.99
N GLU A 105 16.06 -10.43 1.07
CA GLU A 105 17.24 -9.58 0.83
C GLU A 105 18.17 -9.53 2.04
N GLY A 106 17.61 -9.42 3.26
CA GLY A 106 18.39 -9.20 4.47
C GLY A 106 18.96 -10.46 5.11
N TYR A 107 18.29 -11.60 4.96
CA TYR A 107 18.70 -12.85 5.62
C TYR A 107 19.11 -13.94 4.67
N LEU A 108 18.41 -14.11 3.55
CA LEU A 108 18.69 -15.19 2.61
C LEU A 108 19.63 -14.78 1.48
N GLY A 109 19.82 -13.48 1.26
CA GLY A 109 20.64 -12.95 0.16
C GLY A 109 20.07 -13.27 -1.22
N VAL A 110 18.75 -13.46 -1.34
CA VAL A 110 18.06 -13.74 -2.60
C VAL A 110 17.11 -12.60 -2.98
N LEU A 111 16.88 -12.44 -4.27
CA LEU A 111 15.89 -11.47 -4.73
C LEU A 111 14.47 -11.97 -4.43
N PRO A 112 13.58 -11.12 -3.90
CA PRO A 112 12.17 -11.45 -3.76
C PRO A 112 11.52 -11.55 -5.13
N THR A 113 10.81 -12.67 -5.39
CA THR A 113 10.06 -12.89 -6.62
C THR A 113 8.59 -13.16 -6.33
N LEU A 114 7.73 -13.00 -7.35
CA LEU A 114 6.30 -13.28 -7.23
C LEU A 114 6.02 -14.78 -7.06
N GLU A 115 6.82 -15.62 -7.68
CA GLU A 115 6.76 -17.06 -7.53
C GLU A 115 7.05 -17.44 -6.08
N LEU A 116 8.15 -16.96 -5.53
CA LEU A 116 8.54 -17.25 -4.15
C LEU A 116 7.51 -16.68 -3.14
N TRP A 117 6.95 -15.49 -3.43
CA TRP A 117 5.84 -14.97 -2.65
C TRP A 117 4.64 -15.92 -2.65
N GLY A 118 4.28 -16.46 -3.81
CA GLY A 118 3.17 -17.39 -3.99
C GLY A 118 3.33 -18.70 -3.21
N GLU A 119 4.55 -19.14 -2.93
CA GLU A 119 4.79 -20.33 -2.10
C GLU A 119 4.40 -20.11 -0.63
N PHE A 120 4.62 -18.92 -0.11
CA PHE A 120 4.40 -18.64 1.31
C PHE A 120 3.07 -17.98 1.62
N PHE A 121 2.51 -17.23 0.67
CA PHE A 121 1.34 -16.40 0.90
C PHE A 121 0.22 -16.67 -0.08
N GLN A 122 -0.98 -16.48 0.39
CA GLN A 122 -2.17 -16.38 -0.43
C GLN A 122 -2.80 -14.99 -0.29
N SER A 123 -3.37 -14.52 -1.36
CA SER A 123 -3.95 -13.19 -1.45
C SER A 123 -5.46 -13.29 -1.62
N LYS A 124 -6.20 -12.46 -0.89
CA LYS A 124 -7.65 -12.35 -1.02
C LYS A 124 -8.05 -10.91 -1.20
N LEU A 125 -9.02 -10.68 -2.07
CA LEU A 125 -9.76 -9.42 -2.07
C LEU A 125 -10.86 -9.51 -1.02
N GLY A 126 -10.84 -8.61 -0.05
CA GLY A 126 -11.93 -8.43 0.88
C GLY A 126 -13.11 -7.76 0.16
N THR A 127 -14.30 -8.24 0.43
CA THR A 127 -15.54 -7.60 -0.02
C THR A 127 -16.20 -6.92 1.16
N ARG A 128 -16.85 -5.77 0.92
CA ARG A 128 -17.78 -5.19 1.88
C ARG A 128 -19.03 -6.08 2.03
N MET A 129 -19.82 -5.81 3.05
CA MET A 129 -21.19 -6.31 3.14
C MET A 129 -21.87 -6.04 1.78
N GLN A 130 -22.36 -7.04 1.06
CA GLN A 130 -22.95 -7.00 -0.28
C GLN A 130 -22.03 -7.40 -1.46
N GLY A 131 -20.83 -7.92 -1.21
CA GLY A 131 -19.98 -8.47 -2.28
C GLY A 131 -19.23 -7.42 -3.14
N VAL A 132 -19.35 -6.14 -2.83
CA VAL A 132 -18.63 -5.07 -3.56
C VAL A 132 -17.21 -4.94 -2.99
N PRO A 133 -16.16 -4.88 -3.82
CA PRO A 133 -14.81 -4.61 -3.34
C PRO A 133 -14.73 -3.26 -2.64
N ALA A 134 -14.05 -3.20 -1.49
CA ALA A 134 -13.80 -1.94 -0.81
C ALA A 134 -12.85 -1.07 -1.63
N GLN A 135 -13.03 0.25 -1.58
CA GLN A 135 -12.14 1.20 -2.23
C GLN A 135 -10.77 1.27 -1.54
N THR A 136 -10.76 1.06 -0.22
CA THR A 136 -9.56 1.06 0.60
C THR A 136 -9.46 -0.21 1.41
N GLY A 137 -8.24 -0.77 1.51
CA GLY A 137 -8.00 -1.96 2.32
C GLY A 137 -8.73 -3.22 1.81
N ALA A 138 -9.06 -3.27 0.54
CA ALA A 138 -9.71 -4.42 -0.07
C ALA A 138 -8.79 -5.64 -0.16
N PHE A 139 -7.48 -5.45 -0.07
CA PHE A 139 -6.52 -6.54 -0.22
C PHE A 139 -6.02 -7.04 1.13
N VAL A 140 -6.13 -8.34 1.32
CA VAL A 140 -5.62 -9.06 2.50
C VAL A 140 -4.65 -10.12 2.02
N ALA A 141 -3.40 -10.05 2.47
CA ALA A 141 -2.45 -11.12 2.36
C ALA A 141 -2.48 -11.98 3.62
N MET A 142 -2.40 -13.29 3.45
CA MET A 142 -2.34 -14.24 4.56
C MET A 142 -1.25 -15.27 4.29
N ARG A 143 -0.53 -15.69 5.34
CA ARG A 143 0.37 -16.83 5.25
C ARG A 143 -0.43 -18.05 4.81
N ARG A 144 0.12 -18.87 3.89
CA ARG A 144 -0.49 -20.15 3.54
C ARG A 144 -0.51 -21.06 4.74
N VAL A 145 -1.62 -21.69 4.99
CA VAL A 145 -1.75 -22.72 6.02
C VAL A 145 -1.35 -24.04 5.36
N ALA A 146 -0.04 -24.31 5.39
CA ALA A 146 0.52 -25.58 4.98
C ALA A 146 1.45 -26.05 6.11
N ALA A 147 1.45 -27.34 6.39
CA ALA A 147 2.24 -27.90 7.50
C ALA A 147 3.75 -27.67 7.30
N ASP A 148 4.18 -27.56 6.07
CA ASP A 148 5.57 -27.40 5.62
C ASP A 148 5.92 -25.96 5.23
N ASN A 149 5.05 -24.99 5.46
CA ASN A 149 5.35 -23.60 5.13
C ASN A 149 6.47 -23.05 6.04
N PRO A 150 7.71 -22.89 5.53
CA PRO A 150 8.86 -22.49 6.33
C PRO A 150 8.89 -21.00 6.67
N PHE A 151 7.97 -20.21 6.13
CA PHE A 151 7.96 -18.77 6.41
C PHE A 151 7.68 -18.53 7.89
N PRO A 152 8.48 -17.68 8.56
CA PRO A 152 8.30 -17.39 9.98
C PRO A 152 6.89 -16.93 10.31
N VAL A 153 6.40 -17.38 11.47
CA VAL A 153 5.10 -16.88 11.97
C VAL A 153 5.27 -15.43 12.43
N ILE A 154 4.56 -14.53 11.77
CA ILE A 154 4.56 -13.12 12.15
C ILE A 154 3.30 -12.86 12.97
N THR A 155 3.48 -12.40 14.20
CA THR A 155 2.37 -11.90 15.00
C THR A 155 1.92 -10.57 14.45
N LEU A 156 0.80 -10.57 13.74
CA LEU A 156 0.20 -9.35 13.22
C LEU A 156 -0.43 -8.57 14.38
N ILE A 157 -0.15 -7.29 14.44
CA ILE A 157 -0.81 -6.40 15.40
C ILE A 157 -2.29 -6.32 15.03
N GLN A 158 -3.16 -6.25 16.03
CA GLN A 158 -4.60 -6.05 15.80
C GLN A 158 -4.85 -4.88 14.85
N SER A 159 -5.93 -4.96 14.07
CA SER A 159 -6.21 -4.01 13.00
C SER A 159 -6.07 -2.57 13.47
N VAL A 160 -5.27 -1.79 12.75
CA VAL A 160 -5.10 -0.35 13.00
C VAL A 160 -6.40 0.34 12.64
N LYS A 161 -7.20 0.68 13.64
CA LYS A 161 -8.44 1.45 13.40
C LYS A 161 -8.11 2.79 12.77
N LEU A 162 -8.95 3.25 11.85
CA LEU A 162 -8.87 4.56 11.22
C LEU A 162 -7.56 4.82 10.43
N TRP A 163 -6.86 3.77 10.01
CA TRP A 163 -5.64 3.92 9.21
C TRP A 163 -5.90 4.65 7.88
N GLN A 164 -7.10 4.55 7.35
CA GLN A 164 -7.54 5.24 6.14
C GLN A 164 -7.42 6.76 6.27
N LYS A 165 -7.53 7.30 7.49
CA LYS A 165 -7.34 8.73 7.77
C LYS A 165 -5.87 9.19 7.79
N SER A 166 -4.91 8.29 7.60
CA SER A 166 -3.48 8.60 7.71
C SER A 166 -2.81 8.86 6.35
N TYR A 167 -3.53 9.40 5.37
CA TYR A 167 -3.02 9.58 4.01
C TYR A 167 -2.50 10.99 3.75
N PHE A 168 -1.59 11.08 2.78
CA PHE A 168 -1.07 12.30 2.22
C PHE A 168 -0.59 12.05 0.79
N TYR A 169 -0.25 13.11 0.07
CA TYR A 169 0.22 13.00 -1.30
C TYR A 169 1.72 13.18 -1.40
N VAL A 170 2.34 12.40 -2.28
CA VAL A 170 3.76 12.52 -2.63
C VAL A 170 3.93 12.69 -4.13
N LYS A 171 4.97 13.44 -4.53
CA LYS A 171 5.36 13.63 -5.92
C LYS A 171 6.88 13.58 -6.02
N ASN A 172 7.37 12.84 -7.01
CA ASN A 172 8.80 12.92 -7.36
C ASN A 172 9.07 14.28 -8.00
N VAL A 173 10.01 15.03 -7.45
CA VAL A 173 10.42 16.35 -7.96
C VAL A 173 11.89 16.38 -8.36
N ALA A 174 12.64 15.35 -8.04
CA ALA A 174 14.02 15.24 -8.47
C ALA A 174 14.12 15.12 -10.00
N PRO A 175 15.04 15.83 -10.63
CA PRO A 175 15.23 15.75 -12.08
C PRO A 175 15.84 14.43 -12.52
N GLN A 176 16.46 13.69 -11.63
CA GLN A 176 17.09 12.41 -11.88
C GLN A 176 16.59 11.37 -10.89
N GLY A 177 16.17 10.23 -11.38
CA GLY A 177 15.68 9.12 -10.59
C GLY A 177 14.22 9.25 -10.15
N ASP A 178 13.59 8.13 -9.85
CA ASP A 178 12.24 8.06 -9.28
C ASP A 178 12.33 7.68 -7.80
N TYR A 179 12.25 8.70 -6.95
CA TYR A 179 12.29 8.54 -5.49
C TYR A 179 10.95 8.17 -4.86
N VAL A 180 9.92 7.95 -5.67
CA VAL A 180 8.62 7.45 -5.21
C VAL A 180 8.43 6.00 -5.63
N ASN A 181 8.72 5.69 -6.88
CA ASN A 181 8.67 4.35 -7.48
C ASN A 181 7.31 3.64 -7.30
N LEU A 182 6.22 4.39 -7.26
CA LEU A 182 4.86 3.86 -7.19
C LEU A 182 4.16 3.97 -8.54
N PRO A 183 3.24 3.04 -8.89
CA PRO A 183 2.44 3.15 -10.09
C PRO A 183 1.60 4.42 -10.10
N ALA A 184 1.16 4.84 -11.29
CA ALA A 184 0.24 5.97 -11.42
C ALA A 184 -1.04 5.72 -10.61
N TYR A 185 -1.58 6.78 -9.99
CA TYR A 185 -2.81 6.65 -9.23
C TYR A 185 -3.98 6.33 -10.15
N ILE A 186 -4.76 5.35 -9.75
CA ILE A 186 -6.01 4.96 -10.39
C ILE A 186 -7.07 4.94 -9.28
N ALA A 187 -8.13 5.71 -9.46
CA ALA A 187 -9.23 5.77 -8.51
C ALA A 187 -10.10 4.51 -8.55
N GLY A 188 -10.82 4.27 -7.48
CA GLY A 188 -11.80 3.21 -7.42
C GLY A 188 -11.32 1.91 -6.76
N PRO A 189 -12.19 0.91 -6.69
CA PRO A 189 -11.85 -0.41 -6.16
C PRO A 189 -10.89 -1.15 -7.09
N PRO A 190 -10.17 -2.15 -6.58
CA PRO A 190 -9.29 -2.97 -7.41
C PRO A 190 -10.07 -3.63 -8.55
N ALA A 191 -9.47 -3.72 -9.72
CA ALA A 191 -10.12 -4.17 -10.97
C ALA A 191 -10.64 -5.63 -10.97
N GLY A 192 -10.52 -6.35 -9.86
CA GLY A 192 -11.15 -7.64 -9.64
C GLY A 192 -10.58 -8.81 -10.47
N ARG A 193 -9.69 -8.55 -11.39
CA ARG A 193 -9.04 -9.61 -12.16
C ARG A 193 -7.93 -10.20 -11.31
N ARG A 194 -8.20 -11.36 -10.74
CA ARG A 194 -7.16 -12.20 -10.14
C ARG A 194 -6.32 -12.76 -11.29
N PRO A 195 -5.01 -12.61 -11.29
CA PRO A 195 -4.18 -13.59 -11.93
C PRO A 195 -4.50 -14.92 -11.24
N GLN A 196 -5.12 -15.85 -11.96
CA GLN A 196 -5.31 -17.18 -11.45
C GLN A 196 -3.94 -17.86 -11.47
N TRP A 197 -3.27 -17.89 -10.35
CA TRP A 197 -2.21 -18.86 -10.16
C TRP A 197 -2.88 -20.21 -10.02
N SER A 198 -3.10 -20.87 -11.14
CA SER A 198 -3.32 -22.30 -11.15
C SER A 198 -1.97 -22.96 -10.90
N TYR A 199 -1.58 -23.12 -9.64
CA TYR A 199 -0.58 -24.09 -9.33
C TYR A 199 -1.17 -25.48 -9.59
N ARG A 200 -0.65 -26.14 -10.60
CA ARG A 200 -0.80 -27.60 -10.78
C ARG A 200 0.06 -28.32 -9.74
#